data_989417f611b423f5c59843047b1a681a
#
_entry.id   989417f611b423f5c59843047b1a681a
#
_cell.length_a   1.000
_cell.length_b   1.000
_cell.length_c   1.000
_cell.angle_alpha   90.00
_cell.angle_beta   90.00
_cell.angle_gamma   90.00
#
_symmetry.space_group_name_H-M   'P 1'
#
loop_
_entity.id
_entity.type
_entity.pdbx_description
1 polymer ?
#
loop_
_entity_poly.entity_id
_entity_poly.type
_entity_poly.pdbx_seq_one_letter_code
_entity_poly.pdbx_strand_id
1 'polypeptide(L)'
;PPPPPNTLSLHDALPISIAESYTKNGATCLSVLTDETYFQGSDQFLQAVRAVTDLPIIRKDFTIDEYQVYEAKALGADCILLIASALNIMQLTVLNQTAKGIGLDVLIEVHNLNELQAALSLQPSLIGINNRNLKTFETSLTNTTDLLPNIPDNLTVVTESGIRTRADISLMNDHGVYCFLVGETFMRADDPGQALSDLFF
;
A
#
# COMPACT_ATOMS: atom_id res chain seq x y z
N PRO A 1 6.04 -12.44 -18.81
CA PRO A 1 7.28 -13.13 -18.50
C PRO A 1 7.18 -13.76 -17.10
N PRO A 2 7.72 -14.97 -16.87
CA PRO A 2 7.70 -15.55 -15.54
C PRO A 2 8.44 -14.60 -14.57
N PRO A 3 8.00 -14.51 -13.31
CA PRO A 3 8.71 -13.70 -12.31
C PRO A 3 10.16 -14.17 -12.20
N PRO A 4 11.11 -13.28 -11.86
CA PRO A 4 12.50 -13.66 -11.69
C PRO A 4 12.64 -14.75 -10.64
N PRO A 5 13.61 -15.67 -10.76
CA PRO A 5 13.72 -16.87 -9.92
C PRO A 5 13.84 -16.60 -8.41
N ASN A 6 14.16 -15.38 -8.01
CA ASN A 6 14.22 -14.98 -6.59
C ASN A 6 12.85 -14.64 -5.99
N THR A 7 11.76 -14.63 -6.78
CA THR A 7 10.41 -14.47 -6.25
C THR A 7 9.90 -15.73 -5.56
N LEU A 8 10.53 -16.88 -5.82
CA LEU A 8 10.18 -18.16 -5.18
C LEU A 8 10.52 -18.20 -3.67
N SER A 9 11.50 -17.42 -3.22
CA SER A 9 11.82 -17.32 -1.78
C SER A 9 10.74 -16.59 -0.97
N LEU A 10 9.87 -15.81 -1.63
CA LEU A 10 8.73 -15.15 -0.99
C LEU A 10 7.63 -16.12 -0.58
N HIS A 11 7.50 -17.25 -1.24
CA HIS A 11 6.55 -18.29 -0.90
C HIS A 11 6.96 -19.13 0.30
N ASP A 12 8.27 -19.22 0.59
CA ASP A 12 8.81 -20.00 1.70
C ASP A 12 8.98 -19.16 2.99
N ALA A 13 9.04 -17.82 2.87
CA ALA A 13 9.08 -16.95 4.04
C ALA A 13 7.67 -16.85 4.63
N LEU A 14 7.47 -17.47 5.79
CA LEU A 14 6.19 -17.40 6.50
C LEU A 14 5.82 -15.92 6.73
N PRO A 15 4.62 -15.46 6.33
CA PRO A 15 4.17 -14.08 6.53
C PRO A 15 4.33 -13.58 7.95
N ILE A 16 4.21 -14.49 8.92
CA ILE A 16 4.43 -14.25 10.34
C ILE A 16 5.84 -13.76 10.63
N SER A 17 6.88 -14.46 10.16
CA SER A 17 8.27 -14.07 10.45
C SER A 17 8.65 -12.72 9.84
N ILE A 18 8.09 -12.39 8.68
CA ILE A 18 8.28 -11.09 8.04
C ILE A 18 7.57 -10.00 8.85
N ALA A 19 6.33 -10.23 9.28
CA ALA A 19 5.57 -9.29 10.09
C ALA A 19 6.26 -9.00 11.44
N GLU A 20 6.77 -10.03 12.10
CA GLU A 20 7.55 -9.90 13.34
C GLU A 20 8.84 -9.12 13.10
N SER A 21 9.56 -9.40 12.00
CA SER A 21 10.78 -8.66 11.63
C SER A 21 10.48 -7.20 11.37
N TYR A 22 9.44 -6.86 10.60
CA TYR A 22 9.02 -5.47 10.37
C TYR A 22 8.62 -4.77 11.66
N THR A 23 7.81 -5.43 12.50
CA THR A 23 7.37 -4.87 13.79
C THR A 23 8.55 -4.54 14.68
N LYS A 24 9.52 -5.45 14.79
CA LYS A 24 10.74 -5.26 15.60
C LYS A 24 11.62 -4.14 15.08
N ASN A 25 11.63 -3.91 13.78
CA ASN A 25 12.52 -2.95 13.12
C ASN A 25 11.85 -1.60 12.80
N GLY A 26 10.70 -1.30 13.40
CA GLY A 26 10.13 0.04 13.40
C GLY A 26 9.10 0.33 12.31
N ALA A 27 8.52 -0.70 11.69
CA ALA A 27 7.34 -0.50 10.85
C ALA A 27 6.20 0.12 11.65
N THR A 28 5.49 1.08 11.07
CA THR A 28 4.33 1.73 11.70
C THR A 28 3.00 1.09 11.29
N CYS A 29 2.97 0.42 10.15
CA CYS A 29 1.85 -0.36 9.64
C CYS A 29 2.35 -1.43 8.68
N LEU A 30 1.53 -2.42 8.39
CA LEU A 30 1.86 -3.52 7.50
C LEU A 30 0.92 -3.56 6.30
N SER A 31 1.46 -3.84 5.11
CA SER A 31 0.68 -4.10 3.90
C SER A 31 0.73 -5.59 3.60
N VAL A 32 -0.42 -6.25 3.66
CA VAL A 32 -0.55 -7.69 3.42
C VAL A 32 -1.27 -7.95 2.12
N LEU A 33 -0.61 -8.66 1.22
CA LEU A 33 -1.15 -9.07 -0.08
C LEU A 33 -2.17 -10.19 0.13
N THR A 34 -3.40 -10.01 -0.38
CA THR A 34 -4.46 -11.04 -0.29
C THR A 34 -4.95 -11.50 -1.66
N ASP A 35 -4.81 -10.71 -2.72
CA ASP A 35 -5.12 -11.17 -4.07
C ASP A 35 -4.20 -12.33 -4.50
N GLU A 36 -4.81 -13.46 -4.87
CA GLU A 36 -4.08 -14.68 -5.24
C GLU A 36 -3.51 -14.61 -6.66
N THR A 37 -4.23 -13.97 -7.58
CA THR A 37 -3.93 -14.02 -9.01
C THR A 37 -2.76 -13.13 -9.40
N TYR A 38 -2.76 -11.88 -8.96
CA TYR A 38 -1.81 -10.88 -9.40
C TYR A 38 -0.71 -10.63 -8.35
N PHE A 39 -1.06 -10.67 -7.07
CA PHE A 39 -0.12 -10.41 -5.99
C PHE A 39 0.38 -11.69 -5.31
N GLN A 40 -0.17 -12.86 -5.66
CA GLN A 40 0.19 -14.15 -5.07
C GLN A 40 0.03 -14.16 -3.54
N GLY A 41 -0.98 -13.43 -3.07
CA GLY A 41 -1.33 -13.30 -1.68
C GLY A 41 -2.29 -14.38 -1.20
N SER A 42 -2.81 -14.21 0.02
CA SER A 42 -3.87 -15.05 0.57
C SER A 42 -4.53 -14.36 1.77
N ASP A 43 -5.82 -14.53 1.94
CA ASP A 43 -6.56 -14.09 3.14
C ASP A 43 -5.99 -14.72 4.42
N GLN A 44 -5.48 -15.95 4.31
CA GLN A 44 -4.82 -16.63 5.43
C GLN A 44 -3.56 -15.90 5.90
N PHE A 45 -2.85 -15.21 5.00
CA PHE A 45 -1.69 -14.38 5.36
C PHE A 45 -2.10 -13.22 6.25
N LEU A 46 -3.20 -12.53 5.92
CA LEU A 46 -3.70 -11.42 6.72
C LEU A 46 -4.09 -11.89 8.12
N GLN A 47 -4.83 -12.98 8.22
CA GLN A 47 -5.21 -13.56 9.51
C GLN A 47 -4.00 -13.99 10.36
N ALA A 48 -3.01 -14.62 9.71
CA ALA A 48 -1.77 -15.04 10.38
C ALA A 48 -0.94 -13.85 10.88
N VAL A 49 -0.84 -12.80 10.07
CA VAL A 49 -0.16 -11.55 10.46
C VAL A 49 -0.91 -10.86 11.60
N ARG A 50 -2.25 -10.75 11.51
CA ARG A 50 -3.06 -10.15 12.58
C ARG A 50 -2.89 -10.85 13.93
N ALA A 51 -2.66 -12.16 13.92
CA ALA A 51 -2.49 -12.94 15.15
C ALA A 51 -1.17 -12.63 15.91
N VAL A 52 -0.19 -12.00 15.26
CA VAL A 52 1.15 -11.78 15.83
C VAL A 52 1.54 -10.30 15.96
N THR A 53 0.70 -9.36 15.53
CA THR A 53 0.99 -7.93 15.63
C THR A 53 -0.25 -7.10 15.91
N ASP A 54 -0.06 -6.02 16.69
CA ASP A 54 -1.08 -4.98 16.90
C ASP A 54 -0.94 -3.79 15.95
N LEU A 55 0.06 -3.80 15.05
CA LEU A 55 0.22 -2.75 14.06
C LEU A 55 -0.99 -2.69 13.12
N PRO A 56 -1.37 -1.49 12.65
CA PRO A 56 -2.39 -1.36 11.62
C PRO A 56 -2.03 -2.14 10.35
N ILE A 57 -3.02 -2.84 9.79
CA ILE A 57 -2.84 -3.66 8.58
C ILE A 57 -3.72 -3.12 7.46
N ILE A 58 -3.09 -2.83 6.30
CA ILE A 58 -3.82 -2.62 5.06
C ILE A 58 -3.95 -3.94 4.29
N ARG A 59 -5.18 -4.30 3.93
CA ARG A 59 -5.45 -5.37 2.96
C ARG A 59 -5.09 -4.86 1.56
N LYS A 60 -4.01 -5.36 0.98
CA LYS A 60 -3.60 -5.00 -0.38
C LYS A 60 -4.19 -6.01 -1.36
N ASP A 61 -5.29 -5.59 -1.98
CA ASP A 61 -6.13 -6.38 -2.88
C ASP A 61 -6.73 -5.48 -3.96
N PHE A 62 -7.31 -6.07 -5.00
CA PHE A 62 -8.19 -5.36 -5.94
C PHE A 62 -9.62 -5.38 -5.38
N THR A 63 -9.94 -4.41 -4.52
CA THR A 63 -11.29 -4.28 -3.95
C THR A 63 -12.24 -3.71 -4.99
N ILE A 64 -13.17 -4.52 -5.50
CA ILE A 64 -14.13 -4.17 -6.57
C ILE A 64 -15.58 -4.40 -6.17
N ASP A 65 -15.82 -5.05 -5.04
CA ASP A 65 -17.15 -5.41 -4.53
C ASP A 65 -17.26 -5.11 -3.04
N GLU A 66 -18.44 -4.71 -2.56
CA GLU A 66 -18.69 -4.42 -1.14
C GLU A 66 -18.46 -5.65 -0.24
N TYR A 67 -18.67 -6.86 -0.75
CA TYR A 67 -18.37 -8.08 -0.01
C TYR A 67 -16.92 -8.11 0.46
N GLN A 68 -15.97 -7.73 -0.41
CA GLN A 68 -14.55 -7.70 -0.06
C GLN A 68 -14.24 -6.68 1.05
N VAL A 69 -15.04 -5.60 1.17
CA VAL A 69 -14.89 -4.61 2.24
C VAL A 69 -15.28 -5.23 3.59
N TYR A 70 -16.42 -5.93 3.65
CA TYR A 70 -16.83 -6.65 4.88
C TYR A 70 -15.87 -7.79 5.22
N GLU A 71 -15.41 -8.51 4.21
CA GLU A 71 -14.41 -9.59 4.36
C GLU A 71 -13.10 -9.05 4.93
N ALA A 72 -12.58 -7.92 4.42
CA ALA A 72 -11.38 -7.28 4.94
C ALA A 72 -11.49 -7.00 6.45
N LYS A 73 -12.65 -6.47 6.88
CA LYS A 73 -12.92 -6.24 8.30
C LYS A 73 -12.95 -7.53 9.10
N ALA A 74 -13.60 -8.55 8.58
CA ALA A 74 -13.71 -9.87 9.25
C ALA A 74 -12.35 -10.58 9.36
N LEU A 75 -11.46 -10.39 8.38
CA LEU A 75 -10.10 -10.92 8.40
C LEU A 75 -9.17 -10.17 9.36
N GLY A 76 -9.56 -8.98 9.84
CA GLY A 76 -8.79 -8.19 10.80
C GLY A 76 -7.96 -7.07 10.18
N ALA A 77 -8.29 -6.60 8.97
CA ALA A 77 -7.72 -5.40 8.39
C ALA A 77 -8.21 -4.14 9.11
N ASP A 78 -7.38 -3.11 9.16
CA ASP A 78 -7.69 -1.77 9.63
C ASP A 78 -7.94 -0.81 8.47
N CYS A 79 -7.36 -1.09 7.30
CA CYS A 79 -7.42 -0.28 6.10
C CYS A 79 -7.60 -1.16 4.86
N ILE A 80 -8.30 -0.65 3.85
CA ILE A 80 -8.38 -1.25 2.52
C ILE A 80 -7.74 -0.35 1.46
N LEU A 81 -7.36 -0.97 0.34
CA LEU A 81 -6.90 -0.29 -0.85
C LEU A 81 -8.04 -0.14 -1.85
N LEU A 82 -8.26 1.07 -2.35
CA LEU A 82 -9.09 1.33 -3.53
C LEU A 82 -8.24 1.91 -4.64
N ILE A 83 -8.14 1.22 -5.77
CA ILE A 83 -7.31 1.62 -6.92
C ILE A 83 -8.18 2.41 -7.89
N ALA A 84 -7.95 3.72 -8.02
CA ALA A 84 -8.77 4.60 -8.84
C ALA A 84 -8.80 4.21 -10.32
N SER A 85 -7.70 3.65 -10.86
CA SER A 85 -7.65 3.17 -12.24
C SER A 85 -8.45 1.90 -12.50
N ALA A 86 -8.80 1.14 -11.47
CA ALA A 86 -9.56 -0.10 -11.56
C ALA A 86 -11.07 0.08 -11.35
N LEU A 87 -11.51 1.26 -10.88
CA LEU A 87 -12.88 1.54 -10.45
C LEU A 87 -13.45 2.77 -11.15
N ASN A 88 -14.74 2.74 -11.45
CA ASN A 88 -15.43 3.97 -11.82
C ASN A 88 -15.83 4.78 -10.56
N ILE A 89 -16.22 6.04 -10.76
CA ILE A 89 -16.52 6.97 -9.62
C ILE A 89 -17.66 6.45 -8.73
N MET A 90 -18.65 5.77 -9.27
CA MET A 90 -19.75 5.21 -8.48
C MET A 90 -19.26 4.07 -7.58
N GLN A 91 -18.45 3.17 -8.13
CA GLN A 91 -17.83 2.09 -7.37
C GLN A 91 -16.92 2.63 -6.27
N LEU A 92 -16.02 3.58 -6.60
CA LEU A 92 -15.17 4.25 -5.61
C LEU A 92 -16.00 4.85 -4.48
N THR A 93 -17.10 5.54 -4.81
CA THR A 93 -17.99 6.17 -3.82
C THR A 93 -18.60 5.13 -2.88
N VAL A 94 -19.21 4.09 -3.44
CA VAL A 94 -19.89 3.06 -2.67
C VAL A 94 -18.90 2.33 -1.76
N LEU A 95 -17.78 1.85 -2.31
CA LEU A 95 -16.77 1.11 -1.54
C LEU A 95 -16.14 1.95 -0.42
N ASN A 96 -15.83 3.22 -0.70
CA ASN A 96 -15.32 4.16 0.31
C ASN A 96 -16.33 4.41 1.43
N GLN A 97 -17.61 4.59 1.09
CA GLN A 97 -18.69 4.79 2.09
C GLN A 97 -18.91 3.54 2.93
N THR A 98 -18.95 2.36 2.30
CA THR A 98 -19.09 1.07 2.99
C THR A 98 -17.96 0.85 3.96
N ALA A 99 -16.70 1.08 3.54
CA ALA A 99 -15.53 0.94 4.40
C ALA A 99 -15.58 1.87 5.62
N LYS A 100 -15.84 3.16 5.39
CA LYS A 100 -16.00 4.15 6.47
C LYS A 100 -17.17 3.80 7.41
N GLY A 101 -18.27 3.28 6.86
CA GLY A 101 -19.45 2.88 7.63
C GLY A 101 -19.20 1.75 8.62
N ILE A 102 -18.21 0.89 8.36
CA ILE A 102 -17.84 -0.22 9.25
C ILE A 102 -16.51 0.01 10.00
N GLY A 103 -15.99 1.25 9.94
CA GLY A 103 -14.79 1.64 10.66
C GLY A 103 -13.49 1.05 10.08
N LEU A 104 -13.38 1.01 8.75
CA LEU A 104 -12.14 0.79 8.03
C LEU A 104 -11.62 2.12 7.48
N ASP A 105 -10.32 2.34 7.56
CA ASP A 105 -9.65 3.36 6.79
C ASP A 105 -9.54 2.97 5.32
N VAL A 106 -9.35 3.96 4.45
CA VAL A 106 -9.26 3.75 3.00
C VAL A 106 -8.05 4.50 2.45
N LEU A 107 -7.13 3.76 1.85
CA LEU A 107 -6.08 4.30 1.01
C LEU A 107 -6.57 4.30 -0.44
N ILE A 108 -6.73 5.49 -1.05
CA ILE A 108 -7.10 5.58 -2.47
C ILE A 108 -5.83 5.77 -3.29
N GLU A 109 -5.47 4.75 -4.07
CA GLU A 109 -4.29 4.74 -4.94
C GLU A 109 -4.60 5.45 -6.26
N VAL A 110 -3.73 6.39 -6.64
CA VAL A 110 -3.82 7.17 -7.88
C VAL A 110 -2.49 7.18 -8.63
N HIS A 111 -2.55 7.30 -9.98
CA HIS A 111 -1.38 7.31 -10.87
C HIS A 111 -1.26 8.58 -11.70
N ASN A 112 -2.30 9.41 -11.73
CA ASN A 112 -2.34 10.62 -12.54
C ASN A 112 -3.35 11.64 -11.99
N LEU A 113 -3.34 12.84 -12.58
CA LEU A 113 -4.18 13.95 -12.13
C LEU A 113 -5.68 13.66 -12.23
N ASN A 114 -6.13 12.94 -13.27
CA ASN A 114 -7.56 12.64 -13.42
C ASN A 114 -8.05 11.70 -12.32
N GLU A 115 -7.26 10.68 -12.00
CA GLU A 115 -7.54 9.75 -10.89
C GLU A 115 -7.50 10.48 -9.55
N LEU A 116 -6.52 11.38 -9.35
CA LEU A 116 -6.44 12.21 -8.15
C LEU A 116 -7.68 13.09 -7.98
N GLN A 117 -8.15 13.76 -9.03
CA GLN A 117 -9.36 14.59 -8.97
C GLN A 117 -10.60 13.76 -8.61
N ALA A 118 -10.74 12.56 -9.17
CA ALA A 118 -11.80 11.64 -8.81
C ALA A 118 -11.72 11.23 -7.33
N ALA A 119 -10.52 10.86 -6.85
CA ALA A 119 -10.30 10.50 -5.45
C ALA A 119 -10.61 11.65 -4.49
N LEU A 120 -10.16 12.87 -4.79
CA LEU A 120 -10.40 14.06 -3.97
C LEU A 120 -11.88 14.41 -3.82
N SER A 121 -12.71 14.10 -4.82
CA SER A 121 -14.18 14.31 -4.73
C SER A 121 -14.85 13.48 -3.63
N LEU A 122 -14.20 12.41 -3.16
CA LEU A 122 -14.68 11.53 -2.10
C LEU A 122 -14.27 11.98 -0.69
N GLN A 123 -13.57 13.10 -0.57
CA GLN A 123 -13.02 13.63 0.67
C GLN A 123 -12.25 12.55 1.47
N PRO A 124 -11.18 11.97 0.88
CA PRO A 124 -10.37 10.96 1.54
C PRO A 124 -9.58 11.56 2.70
N SER A 125 -9.09 10.71 3.60
CA SER A 125 -8.05 11.07 4.59
C SER A 125 -6.65 10.66 4.14
N LEU A 126 -6.56 9.63 3.30
CA LEU A 126 -5.32 9.07 2.78
C LEU A 126 -5.35 9.02 1.24
N ILE A 127 -4.29 9.48 0.60
CA ILE A 127 -4.05 9.33 -0.84
C ILE A 127 -2.74 8.58 -1.05
N GLY A 128 -2.80 7.48 -1.80
CA GLY A 128 -1.62 6.77 -2.27
C GLY A 128 -1.23 7.26 -3.66
N ILE A 129 0.01 7.69 -3.85
CA ILE A 129 0.52 8.00 -5.19
C ILE A 129 1.46 6.89 -5.61
N ASN A 130 1.04 6.09 -6.58
CA ASN A 130 1.86 5.02 -7.10
C ASN A 130 2.80 5.53 -8.20
N ASN A 131 4.09 5.47 -7.92
CA ASN A 131 5.15 5.89 -8.84
C ASN A 131 5.42 4.88 -9.95
N ARG A 132 4.79 3.71 -9.92
CA ARG A 132 4.94 2.68 -10.95
C ARG A 132 3.85 2.83 -12.00
N ASN A 133 4.25 2.98 -13.25
CA ASN A 133 3.32 2.89 -14.36
C ASN A 133 2.89 1.42 -14.54
N LEU A 134 1.60 1.14 -14.38
CA LEU A 134 1.08 -0.22 -14.42
C LEU A 134 1.14 -0.87 -15.84
N LYS A 135 1.40 -0.08 -16.90
CA LYS A 135 1.51 -0.57 -18.27
C LYS A 135 2.96 -0.86 -18.68
N THR A 136 3.89 0.06 -18.33
CA THR A 136 5.30 -0.06 -18.72
C THR A 136 6.17 -0.63 -17.60
N PHE A 137 5.67 -0.68 -16.37
CA PHE A 137 6.38 -1.03 -15.13
C PHE A 137 7.55 -0.10 -14.79
N GLU A 138 7.71 0.99 -15.53
CA GLU A 138 8.66 2.04 -15.19
C GLU A 138 8.24 2.75 -13.90
N THR A 139 9.22 3.13 -13.11
CA THR A 139 9.00 3.76 -11.81
C THR A 139 9.72 5.11 -11.78
N SER A 140 8.99 6.19 -11.44
CA SER A 140 9.55 7.52 -11.29
C SER A 140 8.94 8.26 -10.11
N LEU A 141 9.76 8.73 -9.18
CA LEU A 141 9.32 9.54 -8.04
C LEU A 141 8.76 10.92 -8.45
N THR A 142 9.03 11.35 -9.69
CA THR A 142 8.43 12.59 -10.22
C THR A 142 6.92 12.52 -10.28
N ASN A 143 6.33 11.31 -10.37
CA ASN A 143 4.89 11.17 -10.33
C ASN A 143 4.29 11.70 -9.01
N THR A 144 4.94 11.40 -7.88
CA THR A 144 4.52 11.97 -6.59
C THR A 144 4.68 13.48 -6.59
N THR A 145 5.87 14.01 -6.93
CA THR A 145 6.14 15.45 -6.85
C THR A 145 5.28 16.29 -7.79
N ASP A 146 4.90 15.77 -8.96
CA ASP A 146 4.04 16.43 -9.93
C ASP A 146 2.57 16.51 -9.49
N LEU A 147 2.11 15.54 -8.71
CA LEU A 147 0.73 15.52 -8.21
C LEU A 147 0.54 16.32 -6.92
N LEU A 148 1.56 16.46 -6.07
CA LEU A 148 1.49 17.14 -4.78
C LEU A 148 0.86 18.54 -4.83
N PRO A 149 1.18 19.43 -5.81
CA PRO A 149 0.58 20.76 -5.87
C PRO A 149 -0.95 20.79 -6.00
N ASN A 150 -1.56 19.65 -6.33
CA ASN A 150 -3.00 19.50 -6.50
C ASN A 150 -3.68 18.86 -5.27
N ILE A 151 -2.93 18.53 -4.21
CA ILE A 151 -3.43 17.86 -3.02
C ILE A 151 -3.55 18.89 -1.88
N PRO A 152 -4.71 18.96 -1.20
CA PRO A 152 -4.87 19.81 -0.01
C PRO A 152 -3.90 19.42 1.12
N ASP A 153 -3.35 20.41 1.82
CA ASP A 153 -2.35 20.24 2.90
C ASP A 153 -2.84 19.38 4.09
N ASN A 154 -4.15 19.25 4.24
CA ASN A 154 -4.74 18.46 5.33
C ASN A 154 -4.86 16.97 5.02
N LEU A 155 -4.44 16.52 3.84
CA LEU A 155 -4.45 15.11 3.47
C LEU A 155 -3.11 14.45 3.74
N THR A 156 -3.16 13.21 4.20
CA THR A 156 -1.96 12.39 4.31
C THR A 156 -1.65 11.75 2.96
N VAL A 157 -0.48 12.04 2.41
CA VAL A 157 0.02 11.45 1.17
C VAL A 157 0.94 10.30 1.49
N VAL A 158 0.67 9.13 0.90
CA VAL A 158 1.53 7.95 0.93
C VAL A 158 2.17 7.79 -0.44
N THR A 159 3.50 7.87 -0.55
CA THR A 159 4.19 7.55 -1.80
C THR A 159 4.45 6.05 -1.88
N GLU A 160 4.09 5.46 -3.02
CA GLU A 160 4.17 4.02 -3.26
C GLU A 160 5.11 3.72 -4.43
N SER A 161 5.87 2.65 -4.31
CA SER A 161 6.85 2.20 -5.31
C SER A 161 8.03 3.19 -5.52
N GLY A 162 9.19 2.66 -5.87
CA GLY A 162 10.34 3.46 -6.29
C GLY A 162 11.25 3.96 -5.17
N ILE A 163 10.90 3.78 -3.90
CA ILE A 163 11.76 4.12 -2.76
C ILE A 163 12.79 3.00 -2.58
N ARG A 164 14.06 3.31 -2.79
CA ARG A 164 15.17 2.33 -2.76
C ARG A 164 16.34 2.79 -1.91
N THR A 165 16.52 4.09 -1.75
CA THR A 165 17.67 4.70 -1.09
C THR A 165 17.24 5.78 -0.10
N ARG A 166 18.13 6.13 0.84
CA ARG A 166 17.92 7.28 1.74
C ARG A 166 17.79 8.60 0.98
N ALA A 167 18.40 8.72 -0.20
CA ALA A 167 18.23 9.90 -1.06
C ALA A 167 16.79 10.03 -1.58
N ASP A 168 16.13 8.91 -1.88
CA ASP A 168 14.73 8.92 -2.30
C ASP A 168 13.82 9.39 -1.16
N ILE A 169 14.10 8.94 0.07
CA ILE A 169 13.37 9.40 1.27
C ILE A 169 13.60 10.89 1.50
N SER A 170 14.85 11.37 1.41
CA SER A 170 15.16 12.80 1.56
C SER A 170 14.43 13.63 0.52
N LEU A 171 14.43 13.19 -0.73
CA LEU A 171 13.69 13.85 -1.80
C LEU A 171 12.19 13.98 -1.48
N MET A 172 11.56 12.93 -0.99
CA MET A 172 10.13 12.97 -0.63
C MET A 172 9.89 13.88 0.59
N ASN A 173 10.75 13.79 1.62
CA ASN A 173 10.66 14.63 2.80
C ASN A 173 10.79 16.13 2.46
N ASP A 174 11.69 16.49 1.54
CA ASP A 174 11.86 17.86 1.04
C ASP A 174 10.60 18.40 0.35
N HIS A 175 9.75 17.50 -0.15
CA HIS A 175 8.44 17.83 -0.73
C HIS A 175 7.26 17.65 0.24
N GLY A 176 7.53 17.41 1.55
CA GLY A 176 6.51 17.28 2.58
C GLY A 176 5.82 15.92 2.65
N VAL A 177 6.36 14.89 1.99
CA VAL A 177 5.83 13.52 2.05
C VAL A 177 6.65 12.69 3.03
N TYR A 178 6.00 12.20 4.08
CA TYR A 178 6.61 11.45 5.17
C TYR A 178 6.03 10.04 5.36
N CYS A 179 5.07 9.64 4.51
CA CYS A 179 4.48 8.32 4.55
C CYS A 179 4.85 7.54 3.28
N PHE A 180 5.32 6.30 3.48
CA PHE A 180 5.91 5.48 2.43
C PHE A 180 5.32 4.08 2.46
N LEU A 181 4.91 3.55 1.32
CA LEU A 181 4.56 2.15 1.15
C LEU A 181 5.67 1.47 0.35
N VAL A 182 6.51 0.70 1.03
CA VAL A 182 7.70 0.05 0.47
C VAL A 182 7.61 -1.45 0.66
N GLY A 183 7.66 -2.20 -0.43
CA GLY A 183 7.63 -3.66 -0.40
C GLY A 183 8.84 -4.26 -1.11
N GLU A 184 8.99 -3.99 -2.41
CA GLU A 184 9.99 -4.64 -3.27
C GLU A 184 11.42 -4.51 -2.73
N THR A 185 11.80 -3.34 -2.24
CA THR A 185 13.15 -3.07 -1.73
C THR A 185 13.49 -3.98 -0.55
N PHE A 186 12.55 -4.13 0.39
CA PHE A 186 12.78 -4.94 1.60
C PHE A 186 12.68 -6.43 1.31
N MET A 187 11.71 -6.83 0.48
CA MET A 187 11.49 -8.24 0.16
C MET A 187 12.60 -8.86 -0.70
N ARG A 188 13.49 -8.04 -1.27
CA ARG A 188 14.71 -8.49 -1.97
C ARG A 188 15.91 -8.70 -1.04
N ALA A 189 15.82 -8.23 0.19
CA ALA A 189 16.88 -8.37 1.19
C ALA A 189 16.77 -9.72 1.92
N ASP A 190 17.88 -10.20 2.45
CA ASP A 190 17.92 -11.43 3.26
C ASP A 190 17.15 -11.27 4.58
N ASP A 191 17.18 -10.06 5.16
CA ASP A 191 16.37 -9.66 6.32
C ASP A 191 15.55 -8.39 5.97
N PRO A 192 14.24 -8.53 5.68
CA PRO A 192 13.39 -7.42 5.31
C PRO A 192 13.25 -6.34 6.38
N GLY A 193 13.22 -6.72 7.65
CA GLY A 193 13.12 -5.77 8.75
C GLY A 193 14.40 -4.98 8.95
N GLN A 194 15.57 -5.63 8.87
CA GLN A 194 16.83 -4.92 8.93
C GLN A 194 16.96 -3.94 7.75
N ALA A 195 16.55 -4.34 6.55
CA ALA A 195 16.56 -3.46 5.38
C ALA A 195 15.64 -2.23 5.57
N LEU A 196 14.50 -2.39 6.24
CA LEU A 196 13.64 -1.26 6.64
C LEU A 196 14.40 -0.33 7.60
N SER A 197 14.99 -0.88 8.66
CA SER A 197 15.74 -0.09 9.64
C SER A 197 16.90 0.66 8.98
N ASP A 198 17.68 0.00 8.13
CA ASP A 198 18.81 0.59 7.42
C ASP A 198 18.38 1.70 6.45
N LEU A 199 17.18 1.61 5.90
CA LEU A 199 16.68 2.60 4.96
C LEU A 199 16.17 3.86 5.69
N PHE A 200 15.48 3.72 6.82
CA PHE A 200 14.76 4.82 7.47
C PHE A 200 15.47 5.40 8.69
N PHE A 201 16.34 4.65 9.36
CA PHE A 201 17.01 5.03 10.60
C PHE A 201 18.54 4.94 10.47
#